data_fe5eca58f0c40257652bbd025ae6411e
#
_entry.id   fe5eca58f0c40257652bbd025ae6411e
#
_cell.length_a   1.000
_cell.length_b   1.000
_cell.length_c   1.000
_cell.angle_alpha   90.00
_cell.angle_beta   90.00
_cell.angle_gamma   90.00
#
_symmetry.space_group_name_H-M   'P 1'
#
loop_
_entity.id
_entity.type
_entity.pdbx_description
1 polymer ?
#
loop_
_entity_poly.entity_id
_entity_poly.type
_entity_poly.pdbx_seq_one_letter_code
_entity_poly.pdbx_strand_id
1 'polypeptide(L)'
;QLGKLCRKTAMALVENNVKSVTITDKNLPDYLGTVRYTPGVHTTRDEIGVVNGLAWTEVGGEILEVEVNVMDGTGKLELTGNLGTVMQESAKAALSCLRSRTESLRLEKEFYKTKDIHIHFPEAATPKDGPSAGIAITTAMLSALTGRLVRREVAMTGEVTLRGRVLPIGGLKEKTMAAL
;
A
#
# COMPACT_ATOMS: atom_id res chain seq x y z
N GLN A 1 15.28 -7.64 19.15
CA GLN A 1 15.66 -8.92 18.52
C GLN A 1 17.15 -9.26 18.78
N LEU A 2 18.11 -8.35 18.53
CA LEU A 2 19.55 -8.60 18.72
C LEU A 2 19.87 -9.10 20.15
N GLY A 3 19.32 -8.46 21.21
CA GLY A 3 19.55 -8.91 22.59
C GLY A 3 19.00 -10.32 22.88
N LYS A 4 17.90 -10.73 22.23
CA LYS A 4 17.36 -12.10 22.32
C LYS A 4 18.29 -13.09 21.62
N LEU A 5 18.81 -12.70 20.45
CA LEU A 5 19.75 -13.49 19.68
C LEU A 5 21.04 -13.73 20.48
N CYS A 6 21.66 -12.68 21.02
CA CYS A 6 22.87 -12.79 21.83
C CYS A 6 22.67 -13.70 23.05
N ARG A 7 21.56 -13.56 23.78
CA ARG A 7 21.28 -14.44 24.94
C ARG A 7 21.14 -15.90 24.55
N LYS A 8 20.38 -16.21 23.50
CA LYS A 8 20.19 -17.59 23.03
C LYS A 8 21.48 -18.19 22.49
N THR A 9 22.29 -17.39 21.80
CA THR A 9 23.63 -17.83 21.35
C THR A 9 24.55 -18.15 22.53
N ALA A 10 24.57 -17.29 23.55
CA ALA A 10 25.36 -17.55 24.76
C ALA A 10 24.90 -18.84 25.47
N MET A 11 23.60 -19.06 25.57
CA MET A 11 23.05 -20.31 26.13
C MET A 11 23.49 -21.53 25.31
N ALA A 12 23.36 -21.47 23.98
CA ALA A 12 23.76 -22.56 23.09
C ALA A 12 25.25 -22.90 23.18
N LEU A 13 26.12 -21.90 23.36
CA LEU A 13 27.57 -22.09 23.57
C LEU A 13 27.85 -22.86 24.85
N VAL A 14 27.14 -22.51 25.95
CA VAL A 14 27.32 -23.13 27.26
C VAL A 14 26.70 -24.53 27.31
N GLU A 15 25.46 -24.69 26.90
CA GLU A 15 24.71 -25.93 26.98
C GLU A 15 25.30 -27.03 26.09
N ASN A 16 25.71 -26.67 24.87
CA ASN A 16 26.26 -27.62 23.90
C ASN A 16 27.80 -27.75 23.99
N ASN A 17 28.44 -27.03 24.87
CA ASN A 17 29.90 -27.01 25.08
C ASN A 17 30.68 -26.77 23.76
N VAL A 18 30.16 -25.90 22.90
CA VAL A 18 30.76 -25.56 21.60
C VAL A 18 31.48 -24.21 21.67
N LYS A 19 32.59 -24.07 20.92
CA LYS A 19 33.43 -22.86 20.95
C LYS A 19 32.85 -21.72 20.11
N SER A 20 32.02 -22.03 19.12
CA SER A 20 31.39 -21.02 18.24
C SER A 20 30.07 -21.53 17.72
N VAL A 21 29.19 -20.58 17.40
CA VAL A 21 27.93 -20.82 16.73
C VAL A 21 27.84 -19.87 15.53
N THR A 22 27.58 -20.41 14.36
CA THR A 22 27.33 -19.62 13.15
C THR A 22 25.81 -19.49 12.97
N ILE A 23 25.33 -18.24 12.94
CA ILE A 23 23.93 -17.93 12.71
C ILE A 23 23.77 -17.51 11.24
N THR A 24 22.85 -18.14 10.56
CA THR A 24 22.49 -17.89 9.17
C THR A 24 20.98 -17.64 9.07
N ASP A 25 20.51 -17.17 7.94
CA ASP A 25 19.07 -17.03 7.62
C ASP A 25 18.31 -18.35 7.80
N LYS A 26 18.94 -19.50 7.52
CA LYS A 26 18.32 -20.83 7.66
C LYS A 26 18.04 -21.24 9.10
N ASN A 27 18.96 -20.94 10.03
CA ASN A 27 18.81 -21.32 11.44
C ASN A 27 18.40 -20.17 12.35
N LEU A 28 18.24 -18.96 11.81
CA LEU A 28 17.76 -17.78 12.55
C LEU A 28 16.41 -18.01 13.25
N PRO A 29 15.43 -18.74 12.66
CA PRO A 29 14.17 -19.06 13.33
C PRO A 29 14.33 -19.86 14.62
N ASP A 30 15.36 -20.70 14.75
CA ASP A 30 15.63 -21.49 15.98
C ASP A 30 15.96 -20.58 17.17
N TYR A 31 16.58 -19.44 16.87
CA TYR A 31 16.97 -18.43 17.87
C TYR A 31 15.90 -17.39 18.15
N LEU A 32 15.21 -16.92 17.12
CA LEU A 32 14.25 -15.82 17.22
C LEU A 32 12.80 -16.26 17.28
N GLY A 33 12.51 -17.50 16.88
CA GLY A 33 11.17 -18.05 16.68
C GLY A 33 10.68 -17.79 15.25
N THR A 34 9.43 -18.15 14.97
CA THR A 34 8.80 -17.94 13.66
C THR A 34 8.88 -16.49 13.21
N VAL A 35 9.08 -16.31 11.92
CA VAL A 35 9.06 -14.99 11.27
C VAL A 35 7.71 -14.33 11.56
N ARG A 36 7.73 -13.18 12.21
CA ARG A 36 6.51 -12.43 12.58
C ARG A 36 6.00 -11.53 11.45
N TYR A 37 6.90 -11.15 10.56
CA TYR A 37 6.62 -10.26 9.44
C TYR A 37 7.09 -10.98 8.17
N THR A 38 6.17 -11.58 7.47
CA THR A 38 6.36 -11.95 6.06
C THR A 38 6.08 -10.71 5.23
N PRO A 39 6.92 -10.41 4.21
CA PRO A 39 6.52 -9.42 3.21
C PRO A 39 5.11 -9.74 2.73
N GLY A 40 4.25 -8.73 2.62
CA GLY A 40 2.88 -8.91 2.16
C GLY A 40 2.85 -9.65 0.81
N VAL A 41 1.79 -10.37 0.56
CA VAL A 41 1.56 -10.98 -0.76
C VAL A 41 1.17 -9.83 -1.69
N HIS A 42 2.17 -9.27 -2.36
CA HIS A 42 1.93 -8.23 -3.36
C HIS A 42 1.47 -8.86 -4.66
N THR A 43 0.71 -8.11 -5.44
CA THR A 43 0.29 -8.57 -6.76
C THR A 43 1.48 -9.01 -7.61
N THR A 44 1.37 -10.19 -8.22
CA THR A 44 2.45 -10.80 -9.00
C THR A 44 2.35 -10.51 -10.49
N ARG A 45 1.31 -9.83 -10.92
CA ARG A 45 1.00 -9.49 -12.33
C ARG A 45 0.42 -8.09 -12.44
N ASP A 46 0.44 -7.54 -13.64
CA ASP A 46 -0.25 -6.29 -13.96
C ASP A 46 -1.76 -6.49 -13.86
N GLU A 47 -2.44 -5.60 -13.14
CA GLU A 47 -3.89 -5.72 -12.92
C GLU A 47 -4.61 -4.39 -13.16
N ILE A 48 -5.91 -4.49 -13.49
CA ILE A 48 -6.78 -3.34 -13.60
C ILE A 48 -7.28 -2.97 -12.21
N GLY A 49 -7.21 -1.70 -11.86
CA GLY A 49 -7.72 -1.21 -10.59
C GLY A 49 -6.83 -1.50 -9.37
N VAL A 50 -5.68 -2.13 -9.55
CA VAL A 50 -4.74 -2.44 -8.46
C VAL A 50 -3.46 -1.62 -8.61
N VAL A 51 -3.06 -0.93 -7.55
CA VAL A 51 -1.90 -0.03 -7.54
C VAL A 51 -1.10 -0.20 -6.26
N ASN A 52 0.21 -0.30 -6.39
CA ASN A 52 1.13 -0.27 -5.25
C ASN A 52 1.34 1.18 -4.78
N GLY A 53 0.76 1.54 -3.66
CA GLY A 53 1.10 2.72 -2.89
C GLY A 53 2.25 2.45 -1.92
N LEU A 54 2.68 3.49 -1.21
CA LEU A 54 3.77 3.39 -0.23
C LEU A 54 3.34 4.05 1.09
N ALA A 55 3.50 3.31 2.17
CA ALA A 55 3.27 3.78 3.53
C ALA A 55 4.58 3.90 4.30
N TRP A 56 4.57 4.75 5.32
CA TRP A 56 5.61 4.85 6.32
C TRP A 56 5.11 4.28 7.64
N THR A 57 5.96 3.51 8.32
CA THR A 57 5.70 2.97 9.64
C THR A 57 6.90 3.24 10.56
N GLU A 58 6.72 3.11 11.87
CA GLU A 58 7.81 3.28 12.85
C GLU A 58 8.99 2.32 12.62
N VAL A 59 8.79 1.23 11.89
CA VAL A 59 9.82 0.22 11.61
C VAL A 59 10.37 0.30 10.18
N GLY A 60 9.90 1.25 9.37
CA GLY A 60 10.38 1.46 8.00
C GLY A 60 9.25 1.74 7.01
N GLY A 61 9.55 1.64 5.72
CA GLY A 61 8.54 1.74 4.66
C GLY A 61 7.84 0.41 4.41
N GLU A 62 6.66 0.49 3.82
CA GLU A 62 5.83 -0.65 3.47
C GLU A 62 5.09 -0.39 2.16
N ILE A 63 4.87 -1.44 1.37
CA ILE A 63 3.99 -1.35 0.19
C ILE A 63 2.55 -1.41 0.69
N LEU A 64 1.75 -0.46 0.22
CA LEU A 64 0.34 -0.32 0.53
C LEU A 64 -0.47 -0.53 -0.75
N GLU A 65 -0.99 -1.72 -0.93
CA GLU A 65 -1.83 -2.01 -2.09
C GLU A 65 -3.16 -1.27 -2.00
N VAL A 66 -3.60 -0.74 -3.14
CA VAL A 66 -4.89 -0.06 -3.31
C VAL A 66 -5.65 -0.79 -4.40
N GLU A 67 -6.81 -1.32 -4.05
CA GLU A 67 -7.71 -1.99 -4.97
C GLU A 67 -8.93 -1.12 -5.25
N VAL A 68 -9.31 -0.99 -6.50
CA VAL A 68 -10.53 -0.28 -6.91
C VAL A 68 -11.36 -1.15 -7.83
N ASN A 69 -12.61 -1.31 -7.47
CA ASN A 69 -13.62 -1.95 -8.29
C ASN A 69 -14.68 -0.93 -8.72
N VAL A 70 -15.11 -1.01 -9.97
CA VAL A 70 -16.15 -0.16 -10.56
C VAL A 70 -17.30 -1.04 -11.01
N MET A 71 -18.50 -0.71 -10.58
CA MET A 71 -19.72 -1.48 -10.83
C MET A 71 -20.82 -0.54 -11.34
N ASP A 72 -21.79 -1.07 -12.07
CA ASP A 72 -23.01 -0.33 -12.38
C ASP A 72 -23.74 0.04 -11.09
N GLY A 73 -24.19 1.29 -10.98
CA GLY A 73 -24.77 1.78 -9.75
C GLY A 73 -25.37 3.19 -9.85
N THR A 74 -25.26 3.94 -8.78
CA THR A 74 -25.92 5.25 -8.61
C THR A 74 -24.94 6.39 -8.28
N GLY A 75 -23.64 6.13 -8.40
CA GLY A 75 -22.59 7.11 -8.11
C GLY A 75 -22.08 7.04 -6.66
N LYS A 76 -22.26 5.90 -6.00
CA LYS A 76 -21.80 5.70 -4.62
C LYS A 76 -20.28 5.50 -4.57
N LEU A 77 -19.63 6.14 -3.60
CA LEU A 77 -18.23 5.90 -3.26
C LEU A 77 -18.17 5.09 -1.96
N GLU A 78 -17.70 3.87 -2.04
CA GLU A 78 -17.47 3.00 -0.87
C GLU A 78 -15.98 2.94 -0.56
N LEU A 79 -15.67 3.01 0.75
CA LEU A 79 -14.29 3.02 1.24
C LEU A 79 -14.17 1.98 2.34
N THR A 80 -13.25 1.03 2.18
CA THR A 80 -12.98 -0.03 3.17
C THR A 80 -11.48 -0.22 3.40
N GLY A 81 -11.09 -0.82 4.52
CA GLY A 81 -9.70 -1.05 4.88
C GLY A 81 -9.20 -0.29 6.11
N ASN A 82 -10.13 0.10 7.01
CA ASN A 82 -9.81 0.83 8.26
C ASN A 82 -9.10 2.17 8.00
N LEU A 83 -9.75 3.00 7.16
CA LEU A 83 -9.21 4.27 6.69
C LEU A 83 -9.58 5.42 7.64
N GLY A 84 -8.59 6.18 8.08
CA GLY A 84 -8.76 7.42 8.81
C GLY A 84 -9.37 8.53 7.95
N THR A 85 -9.75 9.62 8.61
CA THR A 85 -10.49 10.74 7.98
C THR A 85 -9.71 11.38 6.84
N VAL A 86 -8.40 11.59 7.01
CA VAL A 86 -7.58 12.25 5.99
C VAL A 86 -7.47 11.39 4.71
N MET A 87 -7.34 10.08 4.87
CA MET A 87 -7.32 9.17 3.72
C MET A 87 -8.66 9.09 3.00
N GLN A 88 -9.79 9.14 3.75
CA GLN A 88 -11.12 9.23 3.17
C GLN A 88 -11.34 10.54 2.39
N GLU A 89 -10.84 11.67 2.92
CA GLU A 89 -10.85 12.96 2.21
C GLU A 89 -9.99 12.90 0.95
N SER A 90 -8.82 12.27 1.01
CA SER A 90 -7.95 12.05 -0.15
C SER A 90 -8.65 11.27 -1.26
N ALA A 91 -9.40 10.21 -0.91
CA ALA A 91 -10.21 9.45 -1.87
C ALA A 91 -11.30 10.30 -2.53
N LYS A 92 -11.99 11.15 -1.76
CA LYS A 92 -13.01 12.09 -2.28
C LYS A 92 -12.38 13.16 -3.18
N ALA A 93 -11.20 13.67 -2.83
CA ALA A 93 -10.45 14.62 -3.66
C ALA A 93 -10.00 13.99 -4.98
N ALA A 94 -9.53 12.75 -4.94
CA ALA A 94 -9.17 11.97 -6.13
C ALA A 94 -10.37 11.78 -7.08
N LEU A 95 -11.53 11.38 -6.55
CA LEU A 95 -12.76 11.26 -7.35
C LEU A 95 -13.16 12.61 -7.97
N SER A 96 -13.09 13.70 -7.19
CA SER A 96 -13.43 15.04 -7.68
C SER A 96 -12.47 15.49 -8.79
N CYS A 97 -11.18 15.17 -8.67
CA CYS A 97 -10.18 15.41 -9.71
C CYS A 97 -10.50 14.69 -11.02
N LEU A 98 -10.89 13.40 -10.95
CA LEU A 98 -11.28 12.63 -12.14
C LEU A 98 -12.56 13.16 -12.78
N ARG A 99 -13.58 13.49 -11.96
CA ARG A 99 -14.84 14.07 -12.43
C ARG A 99 -14.64 15.39 -13.20
N SER A 100 -13.72 16.24 -12.74
CA SER A 100 -13.42 17.51 -13.41
C SER A 100 -12.62 17.36 -14.73
N ARG A 101 -12.16 16.14 -15.05
CA ARG A 101 -11.26 15.85 -16.16
C ARG A 101 -11.75 14.72 -17.07
N THR A 102 -13.03 14.40 -17.02
CA THR A 102 -13.64 13.31 -17.78
C THR A 102 -13.28 13.37 -19.27
N GLU A 103 -13.35 14.54 -19.88
CA GLU A 103 -13.06 14.73 -21.30
C GLU A 103 -11.57 14.49 -21.63
N SER A 104 -10.65 15.09 -20.85
CA SER A 104 -9.21 14.95 -21.09
C SER A 104 -8.70 13.55 -20.80
N LEU A 105 -9.32 12.83 -19.86
CA LEU A 105 -8.99 11.46 -19.48
C LEU A 105 -9.77 10.41 -20.30
N ARG A 106 -10.65 10.86 -21.20
CA ARG A 106 -11.52 9.99 -22.02
C ARG A 106 -12.38 9.04 -21.18
N LEU A 107 -12.87 9.52 -20.04
CA LEU A 107 -13.82 8.81 -19.21
C LEU A 107 -15.23 8.95 -19.75
N GLU A 108 -16.08 7.97 -19.40
CA GLU A 108 -17.51 8.06 -19.68
C GLU A 108 -18.11 9.32 -19.04
N LYS A 109 -18.90 10.08 -19.80
CA LYS A 109 -19.62 11.23 -19.26
C LYS A 109 -20.56 10.76 -18.15
N GLU A 110 -20.52 11.48 -17.02
CA GLU A 110 -21.39 11.18 -15.89
C GLU A 110 -21.19 9.81 -15.23
N PHE A 111 -19.99 9.15 -15.42
CA PHE A 111 -19.67 7.90 -14.74
C PHE A 111 -19.98 7.96 -13.24
N TYR A 112 -19.82 9.13 -12.63
CA TYR A 112 -20.12 9.40 -11.22
C TYR A 112 -21.62 9.38 -10.86
N LYS A 113 -22.52 9.17 -11.83
CA LYS A 113 -23.96 8.96 -11.61
C LYS A 113 -24.41 7.54 -11.93
N THR A 114 -23.63 6.82 -12.72
CA THR A 114 -23.99 5.50 -13.28
C THR A 114 -23.11 4.37 -12.76
N LYS A 115 -21.99 4.70 -12.14
CA LYS A 115 -21.04 3.72 -11.60
C LYS A 115 -20.85 3.93 -10.11
N ASP A 116 -20.94 2.87 -9.34
CA ASP A 116 -20.46 2.81 -7.96
C ASP A 116 -18.99 2.45 -7.96
N ILE A 117 -18.21 3.11 -7.11
CA ILE A 117 -16.77 2.92 -6.99
C ILE A 117 -16.47 2.44 -5.58
N HIS A 118 -15.86 1.27 -5.47
CA HIS A 118 -15.39 0.73 -4.20
C HIS A 118 -13.86 0.76 -4.16
N ILE A 119 -13.31 1.47 -3.18
CA ILE A 119 -11.89 1.53 -2.90
C ILE A 119 -11.62 0.70 -1.65
N HIS A 120 -10.75 -0.28 -1.79
CA HIS A 120 -10.34 -1.16 -0.71
C HIS A 120 -8.84 -1.09 -0.48
N PHE A 121 -8.45 -1.05 0.80
CA PHE A 121 -7.08 -1.24 1.22
C PHE A 121 -7.01 -2.55 1.99
N PRO A 122 -6.28 -3.56 1.50
CA PRO A 122 -6.06 -4.82 2.20
C PRO A 122 -5.46 -4.62 3.59
N GLU A 123 -5.44 -5.68 4.39
CA GLU A 123 -4.94 -5.65 5.77
C GLU A 123 -5.69 -4.66 6.68
N ALA A 124 -7.02 -4.75 6.67
CA ALA A 124 -7.91 -3.85 7.42
C ALA A 124 -7.70 -3.86 8.96
N ALA A 125 -6.96 -4.82 9.50
CA ALA A 125 -6.57 -4.84 10.92
C ALA A 125 -5.64 -3.68 11.30
N THR A 126 -4.85 -3.17 10.33
CA THR A 126 -3.92 -2.05 10.53
C THR A 126 -4.61 -0.75 10.13
N PRO A 127 -4.78 0.22 11.04
CA PRO A 127 -5.32 1.54 10.70
C PRO A 127 -4.41 2.26 9.70
N LYS A 128 -5.01 2.90 8.70
CA LYS A 128 -4.30 3.63 7.64
C LYS A 128 -4.85 5.05 7.56
N ASP A 129 -3.98 6.04 7.60
CA ASP A 129 -4.38 7.44 7.44
C ASP A 129 -3.31 8.27 6.73
N GLY A 130 -3.70 9.43 6.22
CA GLY A 130 -2.84 10.39 5.57
C GLY A 130 -3.17 10.63 4.09
N PRO A 131 -2.68 11.75 3.51
CA PRO A 131 -3.02 12.17 2.16
C PRO A 131 -2.13 11.52 1.08
N SER A 132 -1.04 10.87 1.46
CA SER A 132 0.02 10.42 0.54
C SER A 132 -0.37 9.26 -0.38
N ALA A 133 -1.50 8.60 -0.14
CA ALA A 133 -2.07 7.60 -1.04
C ALA A 133 -2.88 8.21 -2.21
N GLY A 134 -3.04 9.53 -2.26
CA GLY A 134 -3.88 10.22 -3.24
C GLY A 134 -3.58 9.85 -4.68
N ILE A 135 -2.30 9.80 -5.07
CA ILE A 135 -1.93 9.43 -6.46
C ILE A 135 -2.20 7.94 -6.74
N ALA A 136 -1.97 7.05 -5.78
CA ALA A 136 -2.26 5.63 -5.93
C ALA A 136 -3.77 5.40 -6.09
N ILE A 137 -4.59 6.03 -5.24
CA ILE A 137 -6.06 6.00 -5.33
C ILE A 137 -6.54 6.54 -6.70
N THR A 138 -6.01 7.69 -7.12
CA THR A 138 -6.40 8.31 -8.40
C THR A 138 -6.07 7.41 -9.58
N THR A 139 -4.87 6.80 -9.57
CA THR A 139 -4.41 5.89 -10.63
C THR A 139 -5.22 4.60 -10.65
N ALA A 140 -5.52 4.01 -9.47
CA ALA A 140 -6.35 2.81 -9.37
C ALA A 140 -7.78 3.06 -9.89
N MET A 141 -8.40 4.19 -9.51
CA MET A 141 -9.71 4.58 -10.04
C MET A 141 -9.68 4.80 -11.56
N LEU A 142 -8.66 5.50 -12.06
CA LEU A 142 -8.52 5.74 -13.50
C LEU A 142 -8.32 4.43 -14.27
N SER A 143 -7.49 3.53 -13.73
CA SER A 143 -7.29 2.18 -14.27
C SER A 143 -8.60 1.40 -14.35
N ALA A 144 -9.35 1.34 -13.25
CA ALA A 144 -10.64 0.63 -13.18
C ALA A 144 -11.69 1.23 -14.14
N LEU A 145 -11.77 2.56 -14.25
CA LEU A 145 -12.70 3.26 -15.13
C LEU A 145 -12.35 3.13 -16.63
N THR A 146 -11.08 2.93 -16.97
CA THR A 146 -10.61 2.84 -18.36
C THR A 146 -10.29 1.44 -18.83
N GLY A 147 -10.28 0.44 -17.93
CA GLY A 147 -9.86 -0.92 -18.23
C GLY A 147 -8.37 -1.07 -18.57
N ARG A 148 -7.53 -0.11 -18.17
CA ARG A 148 -6.09 -0.14 -18.44
C ARG A 148 -5.32 -0.78 -17.28
N LEU A 149 -4.43 -1.71 -17.62
CA LEU A 149 -3.55 -2.36 -16.65
C LEU A 149 -2.60 -1.35 -15.98
N VAL A 150 -2.33 -1.55 -14.71
CA VAL A 150 -1.26 -0.89 -13.96
C VAL A 150 -0.09 -1.86 -13.82
N ARG A 151 1.10 -1.36 -14.06
CA ARG A 151 2.33 -2.17 -13.97
C ARG A 151 2.65 -2.46 -12.50
N ARG A 152 2.79 -3.73 -12.16
CA ARG A 152 3.07 -4.20 -10.80
C ARG A 152 4.39 -3.70 -10.22
N GLU A 153 5.40 -3.48 -11.06
CA GLU A 153 6.70 -2.99 -10.64
C GLU A 153 6.73 -1.47 -10.38
N VAL A 154 5.60 -0.77 -10.52
CA VAL A 154 5.49 0.66 -10.25
C VAL A 154 4.79 0.87 -8.92
N ALA A 155 5.49 1.47 -7.97
CA ALA A 155 4.91 1.99 -6.74
C ALA A 155 4.86 3.51 -6.77
N MET A 156 3.85 4.10 -6.11
CA MET A 156 3.69 5.55 -6.12
C MET A 156 3.20 6.10 -4.79
N THR A 157 3.58 7.35 -4.51
CA THR A 157 3.14 8.07 -3.33
C THR A 157 3.06 9.57 -3.62
N GLY A 158 2.07 10.24 -3.09
CA GLY A 158 1.85 11.67 -3.28
C GLY A 158 0.43 12.09 -2.95
N GLU A 159 0.25 13.28 -2.45
CA GLU A 159 -1.06 13.91 -2.28
C GLU A 159 -1.55 14.44 -3.62
N VAL A 160 -2.81 14.19 -3.97
CA VAL A 160 -3.42 14.70 -5.19
C VAL A 160 -4.33 15.88 -4.88
N THR A 161 -4.12 17.00 -5.57
CA THR A 161 -5.01 18.16 -5.49
C THR A 161 -6.20 18.03 -6.45
N LEU A 162 -7.26 18.80 -6.22
CA LEU A 162 -8.41 18.89 -7.13
C LEU A 162 -8.01 19.31 -8.57
N ARG A 163 -6.85 19.95 -8.71
CA ARG A 163 -6.27 20.36 -9.99
C ARG A 163 -5.35 19.31 -10.61
N GLY A 164 -5.26 18.10 -9.98
CA GLY A 164 -4.42 16.99 -10.45
C GLY A 164 -2.91 17.23 -10.34
N ARG A 165 -2.48 18.16 -9.48
CA ARG A 165 -1.07 18.27 -9.11
C ARG A 165 -0.78 17.27 -8.01
N VAL A 166 0.41 16.69 -8.05
CA VAL A 166 0.92 15.81 -7.00
C VAL A 166 1.85 16.61 -6.08
N LEU A 167 1.52 16.63 -4.81
CA LEU A 167 2.28 17.35 -3.78
C LEU A 167 3.28 16.42 -3.09
N PRO A 168 4.40 16.96 -2.59
CA PRO A 168 5.38 16.24 -1.79
C PRO A 168 4.78 15.64 -0.52
N ILE A 169 5.38 14.57 -0.04
CA ILE A 169 4.93 13.81 1.16
C ILE A 169 6.10 13.59 2.13
N GLY A 170 5.78 13.23 3.36
CA GLY A 170 6.76 12.79 4.36
C GLY A 170 7.19 11.34 4.19
N GLY A 171 8.33 10.97 4.79
CA GLY A 171 8.83 9.60 4.83
C GLY A 171 9.29 9.05 3.46
N LEU A 172 9.73 9.91 2.55
CA LEU A 172 10.11 9.50 1.19
C LEU A 172 11.26 8.49 1.19
N LYS A 173 12.23 8.65 2.10
CA LYS A 173 13.38 7.74 2.22
C LYS A 173 12.93 6.32 2.54
N GLU A 174 12.14 6.16 3.59
CA GLU A 174 11.62 4.86 4.03
C GLU A 174 10.71 4.23 2.97
N LYS A 175 9.86 5.03 2.36
CA LYS A 175 8.98 4.61 1.27
C LYS A 175 9.77 4.13 0.05
N THR A 176 10.83 4.83 -0.33
CA THR A 176 11.69 4.42 -1.45
C THR A 176 12.40 3.10 -1.15
N MET A 177 12.89 2.94 0.09
CA MET A 177 13.53 1.68 0.50
C MET A 177 12.57 0.49 0.47
N ALA A 178 11.29 0.69 0.70
CA ALA A 178 10.28 -0.36 0.60
C ALA A 178 9.91 -0.73 -0.86
N ALA A 179 10.17 0.16 -1.79
CA ALA A 179 9.87 -0.03 -3.22
C ALA A 179 11.02 -0.74 -3.97
N LEU A 180 12.18 -0.91 -3.34
CA LEU A 180 13.36 -1.59 -3.91
C LEU A 180 13.39 -3.08 -3.57
#